data_dbe91d5e1173a3ddd9ff2da778c8395a
#
_entry.id   dbe91d5e1173a3ddd9ff2da778c8395a
#
_cell.length_a   1.000
_cell.length_b   1.000
_cell.length_c   1.000
_cell.angle_alpha   90.00
_cell.angle_beta   90.00
_cell.angle_gamma   90.00
#
_symmetry.space_group_name_H-M   'P 1'
#
loop_
_entity.id
_entity.type
_entity.pdbx_description
1 polymer ?
#
loop_
_entity_poly.entity_id
_entity_poly.type
_entity_poly.pdbx_seq_one_letter_code
_entity_poly.pdbx_strand_id
1 'polypeptide(L)'
;ENDAPQRADVWILDGVIKNVGVIDVPEGARVIDCAGKIVMPGMFDAHVHFREPGQEKKETILDGTEAAINGGITGVVMMPNTSPSVDSPTVVKRVLEQGGKCRIPVLTSACITVDRAGHEMAPIAGLKEAGILMLTDDGDAVPNAALLKRAMEYGKEFDMFFASHCEDPQLCGPRALNEGPVSYRLGIQGTPALAEEICMDRDIRLAHATGATLHIQHVSSTIGMETIRWWRDERGAKVSGEVSPHHLMFADEDIGDYDTHYKMNPPLRTREDNAALLQGLKDGVFRIIATDHAPHTDFEKSQAFVDAPNGITGLDTALVSLHDRFIVTGEFGWDLIVKRYSAEPRRMMRLEVAEVSEGKPVDLIVFDPDKETTFTKEFMRSRSSNTPFLNKTLKGSVEMVVLGDEILLER
;
A
#
# COMPACT_ATOMS: atom_id res chain seq x y z
N GLU A 1 -1.23 -16.25 21.06
CA GLU A 1 -0.95 -15.01 20.30
C GLU A 1 0.01 -14.17 21.12
N ASN A 2 1.32 -14.39 20.95
CA ASN A 2 2.36 -13.59 21.60
C ASN A 2 2.84 -12.56 20.60
N ASP A 3 2.40 -11.34 20.75
CA ASP A 3 2.76 -10.22 19.87
C ASP A 3 4.17 -9.65 20.18
N ALA A 4 4.80 -10.08 21.27
CA ALA A 4 6.14 -9.63 21.66
C ALA A 4 7.24 -10.47 21.00
N PRO A 5 8.34 -9.84 20.52
CA PRO A 5 9.49 -10.57 19.98
C PRO A 5 10.05 -11.59 20.98
N GLN A 6 10.35 -12.79 20.51
CA GLN A 6 10.93 -13.86 21.30
C GLN A 6 12.30 -14.24 20.72
N ARG A 7 13.24 -14.62 21.60
CA ARG A 7 14.51 -15.19 21.14
C ARG A 7 14.30 -16.66 20.79
N ALA A 8 14.45 -17.02 19.52
CA ALA A 8 14.25 -18.37 19.02
C ALA A 8 15.08 -18.61 17.76
N ASP A 9 15.39 -19.88 17.50
CA ASP A 9 15.86 -20.34 16.22
C ASP A 9 14.65 -20.72 15.36
N VAL A 10 14.79 -20.65 14.03
CA VAL A 10 13.76 -21.05 13.07
C VAL A 10 14.36 -22.10 12.14
N TRP A 11 13.81 -23.32 12.17
CA TRP A 11 14.21 -24.39 11.25
C TRP A 11 13.24 -24.52 10.10
N ILE A 12 13.80 -24.42 8.90
CA ILE A 12 13.07 -24.50 7.63
C ILE A 12 13.54 -25.76 6.89
N LEU A 13 12.57 -26.50 6.34
CA LEU A 13 12.83 -27.64 5.46
C LEU A 13 11.69 -27.77 4.45
N ASP A 14 12.03 -27.91 3.17
CA ASP A 14 11.07 -28.08 2.06
C ASP A 14 9.96 -27.00 2.06
N GLY A 15 10.35 -25.74 2.20
CA GLY A 15 9.43 -24.59 2.18
C GLY A 15 8.47 -24.47 3.36
N VAL A 16 8.70 -25.24 4.45
CA VAL A 16 7.87 -25.25 5.66
C VAL A 16 8.71 -25.00 6.91
N ILE A 17 8.18 -24.21 7.83
CA ILE A 17 8.78 -24.01 9.16
C ILE A 17 8.54 -25.30 9.98
N LYS A 18 9.62 -26.02 10.30
CA LYS A 18 9.55 -27.29 11.03
C LYS A 18 9.60 -27.11 12.53
N ASN A 19 10.29 -26.08 13.01
CA ASN A 19 10.39 -25.81 14.45
C ASN A 19 10.74 -24.33 14.69
N VAL A 20 10.26 -23.77 15.79
CA VAL A 20 10.60 -22.44 16.31
C VAL A 20 10.93 -22.59 17.79
N GLY A 21 12.16 -22.25 18.19
CA GLY A 21 12.58 -22.41 19.60
C GLY A 21 14.08 -22.63 19.73
N VAL A 22 14.50 -23.40 20.72
CA VAL A 22 15.88 -23.86 20.84
C VAL A 22 16.03 -25.15 20.02
N ILE A 23 16.91 -25.14 19.03
CA ILE A 23 17.02 -26.20 18.04
C ILE A 23 18.45 -26.75 18.00
N ASP A 24 18.59 -28.09 18.12
CA ASP A 24 19.84 -28.75 17.79
C ASP A 24 19.98 -28.75 16.26
N VAL A 25 21.04 -28.11 15.76
CA VAL A 25 21.25 -27.94 14.31
C VAL A 25 21.40 -29.28 13.63
N PRO A 26 20.54 -29.67 12.67
CA PRO A 26 20.66 -30.92 11.94
C PRO A 26 21.97 -30.98 11.14
N GLU A 27 22.55 -32.17 11.02
CA GLU A 27 23.74 -32.37 10.19
C GLU A 27 23.50 -31.98 8.74
N GLY A 28 24.40 -31.17 8.17
CA GLY A 28 24.30 -30.66 6.80
C GLY A 28 23.36 -29.45 6.61
N ALA A 29 22.71 -28.95 7.68
CA ALA A 29 21.90 -27.75 7.57
C ALA A 29 22.75 -26.50 7.32
N ARG A 30 22.30 -25.62 6.46
CA ARG A 30 22.85 -24.28 6.32
C ARG A 30 22.39 -23.44 7.52
N VAL A 31 23.35 -22.89 8.26
CA VAL A 31 23.06 -22.00 9.39
C VAL A 31 23.25 -20.55 8.95
N ILE A 32 22.25 -19.71 9.24
CA ILE A 32 22.26 -18.26 9.00
C ILE A 32 22.22 -17.58 10.36
N ASP A 33 23.24 -16.81 10.69
CA ASP A 33 23.30 -16.06 11.95
C ASP A 33 22.38 -14.83 11.89
N CYS A 34 21.32 -14.87 12.70
CA CYS A 34 20.36 -13.78 12.87
C CYS A 34 20.48 -13.10 14.25
N ALA A 35 21.61 -13.25 14.94
CA ALA A 35 21.81 -12.59 16.23
C ALA A 35 21.66 -11.08 16.12
N GLY A 36 20.82 -10.48 16.98
CA GLY A 36 20.48 -9.05 16.95
C GLY A 36 19.50 -8.64 15.87
N LYS A 37 19.11 -9.54 14.98
CA LYS A 37 18.15 -9.29 13.91
C LYS A 37 16.75 -9.76 14.28
N ILE A 38 15.76 -9.32 13.53
CA ILE A 38 14.35 -9.66 13.71
C ILE A 38 13.91 -10.55 12.55
N VAL A 39 13.40 -11.73 12.88
CA VAL A 39 12.73 -12.62 11.94
C VAL A 39 11.23 -12.42 12.09
N MET A 40 10.55 -12.07 11.02
CA MET A 40 9.12 -11.79 11.04
C MET A 40 8.47 -12.21 9.72
N PRO A 41 7.11 -12.32 9.66
CA PRO A 41 6.40 -12.56 8.41
C PRO A 41 6.76 -11.52 7.35
N GLY A 42 6.79 -11.92 6.08
CA GLY A 42 6.94 -10.99 4.96
C GLY A 42 5.81 -9.97 4.92
N MET A 43 6.10 -8.74 4.48
CA MET A 43 5.07 -7.71 4.33
C MET A 43 4.19 -8.02 3.11
N PHE A 44 2.97 -7.46 3.10
CA PHE A 44 2.05 -7.58 1.97
C PHE A 44 1.46 -6.20 1.65
N ASP A 45 1.63 -5.74 0.42
CA ASP A 45 1.18 -4.41 0.02
C ASP A 45 -0.10 -4.48 -0.82
N ALA A 46 -1.18 -3.96 -0.28
CA ALA A 46 -2.49 -4.05 -0.92
C ALA A 46 -2.80 -2.87 -1.86
N HIS A 47 -1.84 -1.97 -2.10
CA HIS A 47 -2.03 -0.80 -2.95
C HIS A 47 -0.72 -0.40 -3.66
N VAL A 48 -0.54 -0.84 -4.91
CA VAL A 48 0.61 -0.48 -5.74
C VAL A 48 0.19 -0.17 -7.18
N HIS A 49 0.91 0.74 -7.83
CA HIS A 49 0.69 1.16 -9.20
C HIS A 49 1.79 0.64 -10.13
N PHE A 50 1.81 -0.65 -10.42
CA PHE A 50 2.63 -1.14 -11.51
C PHE A 50 2.07 -0.61 -12.83
N ARG A 51 2.94 -0.15 -13.68
CA ARG A 51 2.56 0.64 -14.85
C ARG A 51 2.38 -0.20 -16.12
N GLU A 52 2.34 -1.51 -15.99
CA GLU A 52 2.09 -2.47 -17.05
C GLU A 52 0.67 -3.06 -16.91
N PRO A 53 -0.12 -3.06 -18.00
CA PRO A 53 0.24 -2.69 -19.38
C PRO A 53 0.22 -1.18 -19.66
N GLY A 54 1.04 -0.75 -20.62
CA GLY A 54 0.91 0.50 -21.35
C GLY A 54 1.79 1.66 -20.90
N GLN A 55 2.41 1.59 -19.73
CA GLN A 55 3.30 2.62 -19.21
C GLN A 55 4.63 2.02 -18.69
N GLU A 56 5.11 0.98 -19.32
CA GLU A 56 6.26 0.16 -18.90
C GLU A 56 7.58 0.95 -18.80
N LYS A 57 7.62 2.15 -19.40
CA LYS A 57 8.75 3.09 -19.24
C LYS A 57 8.93 3.54 -17.80
N LYS A 58 7.82 3.63 -17.03
CA LYS A 58 7.83 4.03 -15.63
C LYS A 58 8.18 2.85 -14.74
N GLU A 59 7.52 1.70 -14.96
CA GLU A 59 7.78 0.44 -14.27
C GLU A 59 7.03 -0.71 -14.92
N THR A 60 7.65 -1.90 -14.98
CA THR A 60 6.97 -3.14 -15.32
C THR A 60 6.50 -3.87 -14.06
N ILE A 61 5.62 -4.86 -14.21
CA ILE A 61 5.24 -5.74 -13.10
C ILE A 61 6.47 -6.41 -12.48
N LEU A 62 7.42 -6.85 -13.32
CA LEU A 62 8.65 -7.49 -12.86
C LEU A 62 9.52 -6.54 -12.03
N ASP A 63 9.79 -5.32 -12.52
CA ASP A 63 10.60 -4.34 -11.78
C ASP A 63 9.96 -4.01 -10.43
N GLY A 64 8.65 -3.78 -10.40
CA GLY A 64 7.92 -3.47 -9.18
C GLY A 64 7.95 -4.62 -8.17
N THR A 65 7.89 -5.88 -8.61
CA THR A 65 8.04 -7.03 -7.70
C THR A 65 9.46 -7.17 -7.16
N GLU A 66 10.49 -6.82 -7.93
CA GLU A 66 11.87 -6.78 -7.43
C GLU A 66 12.05 -5.65 -6.39
N ALA A 67 11.39 -4.48 -6.57
CA ALA A 67 11.35 -3.42 -5.57
C ALA A 67 10.62 -3.87 -4.29
N ALA A 68 9.53 -4.62 -4.43
CA ALA A 68 8.81 -5.20 -3.31
C ALA A 68 9.71 -6.16 -2.50
N ILE A 69 10.38 -7.09 -3.16
CA ILE A 69 11.33 -8.02 -2.51
C ILE A 69 12.44 -7.26 -1.81
N ASN A 70 12.99 -6.22 -2.46
CA ASN A 70 14.04 -5.36 -1.90
C ASN A 70 13.60 -4.69 -0.58
N GLY A 71 12.34 -4.33 -0.46
CA GLY A 71 11.73 -3.74 0.74
C GLY A 71 11.14 -4.74 1.73
N GLY A 72 11.27 -6.05 1.51
CA GLY A 72 10.75 -7.08 2.42
C GLY A 72 9.27 -7.42 2.22
N ILE A 73 8.72 -7.13 1.04
CA ILE A 73 7.33 -7.39 0.69
C ILE A 73 7.25 -8.66 -0.16
N THR A 74 6.41 -9.60 0.25
CA THR A 74 6.28 -10.93 -0.33
C THR A 74 4.98 -11.16 -1.11
N GLY A 75 4.21 -10.11 -1.35
CA GLY A 75 3.02 -10.13 -2.20
C GLY A 75 2.39 -8.76 -2.32
N VAL A 76 1.72 -8.51 -3.45
CA VAL A 76 1.18 -7.18 -3.77
C VAL A 76 -0.20 -7.26 -4.45
N VAL A 77 -0.97 -6.15 -4.37
CA VAL A 77 -2.20 -5.95 -5.13
C VAL A 77 -2.06 -4.71 -6.02
N MET A 78 -2.12 -4.92 -7.32
CA MET A 78 -2.07 -3.82 -8.29
C MET A 78 -3.39 -3.05 -8.37
N MET A 79 -3.28 -1.73 -8.52
CA MET A 79 -4.40 -0.86 -8.87
C MET A 79 -4.70 -0.89 -10.38
N PRO A 80 -5.95 -0.61 -10.79
CA PRO A 80 -6.41 -0.87 -12.15
C PRO A 80 -6.11 0.24 -13.15
N ASN A 81 -5.39 1.30 -12.75
CA ASN A 81 -5.13 2.50 -13.55
C ASN A 81 -3.99 2.36 -14.56
N THR A 82 -3.99 1.26 -15.28
CA THR A 82 -3.08 0.95 -16.40
C THR A 82 -3.64 1.45 -17.76
N SER A 83 -2.98 1.16 -18.85
CA SER A 83 -3.45 1.50 -20.22
C SER A 83 -3.32 0.29 -21.15
N PRO A 84 -4.42 -0.41 -21.47
CA PRO A 84 -5.79 -0.15 -21.04
C PRO A 84 -5.98 -0.37 -19.52
N SER A 85 -7.03 0.25 -18.97
CA SER A 85 -7.45 0.03 -17.59
C SER A 85 -7.86 -1.42 -17.34
N VAL A 86 -7.73 -1.91 -16.10
CA VAL A 86 -8.13 -3.30 -15.75
C VAL A 86 -9.65 -3.33 -15.51
N ASP A 87 -10.42 -3.16 -16.57
CA ASP A 87 -11.89 -3.07 -16.56
C ASP A 87 -12.60 -4.27 -17.20
N SER A 88 -11.83 -5.24 -17.70
CA SER A 88 -12.37 -6.40 -18.42
C SER A 88 -11.61 -7.69 -18.08
N PRO A 89 -12.26 -8.88 -18.18
CA PRO A 89 -11.61 -10.16 -17.96
C PRO A 89 -10.35 -10.38 -18.80
N THR A 90 -10.31 -9.81 -20.01
CA THR A 90 -9.15 -9.93 -20.91
C THR A 90 -7.92 -9.21 -20.36
N VAL A 91 -8.10 -7.99 -19.83
CA VAL A 91 -6.98 -7.25 -19.23
C VAL A 91 -6.56 -7.88 -17.91
N VAL A 92 -7.53 -8.32 -17.08
CA VAL A 92 -7.23 -9.10 -15.85
C VAL A 92 -6.34 -10.29 -16.16
N LYS A 93 -6.72 -11.11 -17.14
CA LYS A 93 -5.93 -12.28 -17.54
C LYS A 93 -4.51 -11.90 -17.95
N ARG A 94 -4.34 -10.84 -18.75
CA ARG A 94 -3.03 -10.34 -19.17
C ARG A 94 -2.16 -9.96 -17.98
N VAL A 95 -2.71 -9.20 -17.00
CA VAL A 95 -1.98 -8.79 -15.79
C VAL A 95 -1.57 -10.02 -14.96
N LEU A 96 -2.49 -10.96 -14.74
CA LEU A 96 -2.20 -12.16 -13.95
C LEU A 96 -1.18 -13.09 -14.66
N GLU A 97 -1.20 -13.17 -15.99
CA GLU A 97 -0.20 -13.92 -16.76
C GLU A 97 1.21 -13.31 -16.63
N GLN A 98 1.33 -11.98 -16.56
CA GLN A 98 2.62 -11.33 -16.30
C GLN A 98 3.02 -11.50 -14.82
N GLY A 99 2.10 -11.30 -13.90
CA GLY A 99 2.33 -11.53 -12.46
C GLY A 99 2.77 -12.96 -12.13
N GLY A 100 2.25 -13.95 -12.87
CA GLY A 100 2.66 -15.36 -12.73
C GLY A 100 4.11 -15.68 -13.12
N LYS A 101 4.83 -14.72 -13.71
CA LYS A 101 6.27 -14.84 -14.02
C LYS A 101 7.15 -14.25 -12.91
N CYS A 102 6.55 -13.59 -11.93
CA CYS A 102 7.25 -12.95 -10.83
C CYS A 102 7.55 -13.94 -9.70
N ARG A 103 8.52 -13.61 -8.86
CA ARG A 103 8.96 -14.46 -7.74
C ARG A 103 8.07 -14.34 -6.50
N ILE A 104 7.18 -13.35 -6.48
CA ILE A 104 6.18 -13.15 -5.43
C ILE A 104 4.77 -13.09 -6.05
N PRO A 105 3.71 -13.44 -5.32
CA PRO A 105 2.34 -13.30 -5.77
C PRO A 105 1.98 -11.86 -6.16
N VAL A 106 1.40 -11.70 -7.34
CA VAL A 106 0.82 -10.45 -7.83
C VAL A 106 -0.67 -10.65 -8.03
N LEU A 107 -1.47 -9.99 -7.20
CA LEU A 107 -2.90 -9.88 -7.39
C LEU A 107 -3.21 -8.54 -8.09
N THR A 108 -4.43 -8.41 -8.59
CA THR A 108 -4.90 -7.15 -9.15
C THR A 108 -6.32 -6.84 -8.67
N SER A 109 -6.61 -5.57 -8.49
CA SER A 109 -7.97 -5.05 -8.45
C SER A 109 -8.48 -4.85 -9.88
N ALA A 110 -9.77 -4.53 -10.03
CA ALA A 110 -10.35 -4.14 -11.31
C ALA A 110 -11.24 -2.91 -11.14
N CYS A 111 -11.55 -2.26 -12.26
CA CYS A 111 -12.33 -1.04 -12.28
C CYS A 111 -13.79 -1.28 -11.84
N ILE A 112 -14.36 -0.29 -11.15
CA ILE A 112 -15.82 -0.19 -10.92
C ILE A 112 -16.51 0.21 -12.22
N THR A 113 -15.88 1.11 -12.98
CA THR A 113 -16.42 1.66 -14.23
C THR A 113 -15.49 1.41 -15.42
N VAL A 114 -16.07 1.30 -16.61
CA VAL A 114 -15.32 1.14 -17.86
C VAL A 114 -14.36 2.32 -18.01
N ASP A 115 -13.09 2.05 -18.35
CA ASP A 115 -12.00 3.02 -18.49
C ASP A 115 -11.80 3.94 -17.27
N ARG A 116 -12.37 3.60 -16.11
CA ARG A 116 -12.43 4.45 -14.89
C ARG A 116 -13.12 5.79 -15.15
N ALA A 117 -13.98 5.85 -16.13
CA ALA A 117 -14.60 7.09 -16.60
C ALA A 117 -15.82 7.54 -15.77
N GLY A 118 -16.31 6.71 -14.83
CA GLY A 118 -17.43 7.05 -13.95
C GLY A 118 -18.81 7.06 -14.62
N HIS A 119 -18.95 6.56 -15.86
CA HIS A 119 -20.17 6.66 -16.66
C HIS A 119 -20.87 5.32 -16.91
N GLU A 120 -20.13 4.25 -17.07
CA GLU A 120 -20.64 2.92 -17.36
C GLU A 120 -20.01 1.90 -16.39
N MET A 121 -20.83 0.99 -15.84
CA MET A 121 -20.36 -0.03 -14.92
C MET A 121 -19.56 -1.10 -15.66
N ALA A 122 -18.39 -1.46 -15.14
CA ALA A 122 -17.60 -2.57 -15.64
C ALA A 122 -18.35 -3.91 -15.52
N PRO A 123 -17.97 -4.96 -16.29
CA PRO A 123 -18.64 -6.25 -16.26
C PRO A 123 -18.30 -7.05 -14.99
N ILE A 124 -18.81 -6.60 -13.84
CA ILE A 124 -18.45 -7.08 -12.48
C ILE A 124 -18.53 -8.62 -12.36
N ALA A 125 -19.57 -9.27 -12.92
CA ALA A 125 -19.68 -10.72 -12.89
C ALA A 125 -18.51 -11.40 -13.61
N GLY A 126 -18.15 -10.91 -14.81
CA GLY A 126 -17.00 -11.43 -15.56
C GLY A 126 -15.67 -11.15 -14.88
N LEU A 127 -15.54 -10.01 -14.20
CA LEU A 127 -14.36 -9.70 -13.38
C LEU A 127 -14.23 -10.66 -12.21
N LYS A 128 -15.35 -10.99 -11.55
CA LYS A 128 -15.38 -12.02 -10.49
C LYS A 128 -14.94 -13.39 -11.00
N GLU A 129 -15.45 -13.83 -12.15
CA GLU A 129 -15.06 -15.09 -12.78
C GLU A 129 -13.57 -15.11 -13.16
N ALA A 130 -12.99 -13.94 -13.47
CA ALA A 130 -11.55 -13.77 -13.71
C ALA A 130 -10.71 -13.74 -12.42
N GLY A 131 -11.31 -13.87 -11.23
CA GLY A 131 -10.63 -13.97 -9.95
C GLY A 131 -10.52 -12.66 -9.17
N ILE A 132 -11.16 -11.59 -9.61
CA ILE A 132 -11.12 -10.30 -8.92
C ILE A 132 -11.94 -10.35 -7.62
N LEU A 133 -11.39 -9.75 -6.57
CA LEU A 133 -12.02 -9.59 -5.27
C LEU A 133 -12.29 -8.13 -4.93
N MET A 134 -11.41 -7.23 -5.31
CA MET A 134 -11.45 -5.79 -5.01
C MET A 134 -11.79 -4.99 -6.28
N LEU A 135 -12.78 -4.09 -6.17
CA LEU A 135 -13.18 -3.16 -7.22
C LEU A 135 -12.84 -1.73 -6.82
N THR A 136 -12.17 -0.99 -7.71
CA THR A 136 -11.80 0.41 -7.48
C THR A 136 -11.56 1.13 -8.80
N ASP A 137 -11.88 2.41 -8.87
CA ASP A 137 -11.43 3.30 -9.96
C ASP A 137 -10.18 4.09 -9.55
N ASP A 138 -9.37 3.54 -8.66
CA ASP A 138 -8.27 4.23 -8.01
C ASP A 138 -7.45 5.16 -8.93
N GLY A 139 -7.08 6.30 -8.33
CA GLY A 139 -6.61 7.50 -8.99
C GLY A 139 -7.74 8.45 -9.39
N ASP A 140 -9.00 7.97 -9.42
CA ASP A 140 -10.22 8.75 -9.64
C ASP A 140 -11.35 8.26 -8.73
N ALA A 141 -12.26 9.16 -8.36
CA ALA A 141 -13.49 8.82 -7.68
C ALA A 141 -14.62 8.55 -8.71
N VAL A 142 -15.54 7.65 -8.37
CA VAL A 142 -16.78 7.48 -9.16
C VAL A 142 -17.74 8.64 -8.83
N PRO A 143 -17.93 9.64 -9.71
CA PRO A 143 -18.70 10.84 -9.37
C PRO A 143 -20.21 10.58 -9.32
N ASN A 144 -20.68 9.58 -10.07
CA ASN A 144 -22.11 9.24 -10.15
C ASN A 144 -22.52 8.33 -9.01
N ALA A 145 -23.13 8.91 -7.96
CA ALA A 145 -23.59 8.18 -6.78
C ALA A 145 -24.62 7.07 -7.11
N ALA A 146 -25.48 7.25 -8.12
CA ALA A 146 -26.45 6.25 -8.52
C ALA A 146 -25.79 5.04 -9.21
N LEU A 147 -24.74 5.29 -9.99
CA LEU A 147 -23.92 4.25 -10.62
C LEU A 147 -23.16 3.46 -9.54
N LEU A 148 -22.44 4.18 -8.64
CA LEU A 148 -21.68 3.56 -7.55
C LEU A 148 -22.60 2.70 -6.65
N LYS A 149 -23.79 3.21 -6.29
CA LYS A 149 -24.77 2.45 -5.53
C LYS A 149 -25.14 1.14 -6.22
N ARG A 150 -25.47 1.17 -7.52
CA ARG A 150 -25.80 -0.05 -8.29
C ARG A 150 -24.62 -1.01 -8.39
N ALA A 151 -23.41 -0.49 -8.59
CA ALA A 151 -22.21 -1.33 -8.59
C ALA A 151 -22.00 -2.03 -7.25
N MET A 152 -22.19 -1.32 -6.12
CA MET A 152 -22.11 -1.88 -4.78
C MET A 152 -23.19 -2.94 -4.51
N GLU A 153 -24.44 -2.70 -4.92
CA GLU A 153 -25.52 -3.66 -4.81
C GLU A 153 -25.21 -4.93 -5.61
N TYR A 154 -24.70 -4.79 -6.82
CA TYR A 154 -24.41 -5.92 -7.70
C TYR A 154 -23.13 -6.66 -7.28
N GLY A 155 -22.04 -5.96 -6.99
CA GLY A 155 -20.76 -6.58 -6.60
C GLY A 155 -20.84 -7.33 -5.26
N LYS A 156 -21.70 -6.86 -4.34
CA LYS A 156 -21.95 -7.54 -3.07
C LYS A 156 -22.52 -8.96 -3.27
N GLU A 157 -23.37 -9.19 -4.28
CA GLU A 157 -23.92 -10.52 -4.57
C GLU A 157 -22.84 -11.54 -4.99
N PHE A 158 -21.69 -11.06 -5.45
CA PHE A 158 -20.52 -11.88 -5.77
C PHE A 158 -19.48 -11.89 -4.65
N ASP A 159 -19.84 -11.39 -3.47
CA ASP A 159 -18.92 -11.31 -2.32
C ASP A 159 -17.63 -10.55 -2.64
N MET A 160 -17.74 -9.48 -3.44
CA MET A 160 -16.67 -8.55 -3.74
C MET A 160 -16.74 -7.36 -2.79
N PHE A 161 -15.60 -6.71 -2.56
CA PHE A 161 -15.56 -5.46 -1.82
C PHE A 161 -15.06 -4.31 -2.71
N PHE A 162 -15.35 -3.10 -2.27
CA PHE A 162 -15.01 -1.87 -2.98
C PHE A 162 -13.89 -1.16 -2.26
N ALA A 163 -12.98 -0.54 -3.02
CA ALA A 163 -12.02 0.41 -2.50
C ALA A 163 -12.24 1.76 -3.20
N SER A 164 -12.08 2.87 -2.47
CA SER A 164 -12.38 4.19 -2.99
C SER A 164 -11.23 5.15 -2.74
N HIS A 165 -10.70 5.69 -3.85
CA HIS A 165 -9.91 6.92 -3.86
C HIS A 165 -10.89 8.09 -3.70
N CYS A 166 -10.97 8.61 -2.47
CA CYS A 166 -11.99 9.59 -2.13
C CYS A 166 -11.51 10.99 -2.44
N GLU A 167 -11.95 11.54 -3.57
CA GLU A 167 -11.67 12.92 -3.94
C GLU A 167 -12.81 13.48 -4.82
N ASP A 168 -13.52 14.49 -4.34
CA ASP A 168 -14.57 15.13 -5.12
C ASP A 168 -13.93 15.89 -6.29
N PRO A 169 -14.23 15.51 -7.58
CA PRO A 169 -13.56 16.07 -8.73
C PRO A 169 -13.88 17.55 -8.98
N GLN A 170 -14.94 18.09 -8.38
CA GLN A 170 -15.31 19.51 -8.53
C GLN A 170 -14.60 20.38 -7.48
N LEU A 171 -14.17 19.80 -6.36
CA LEU A 171 -13.48 20.50 -5.29
C LEU A 171 -11.96 20.38 -5.35
N CYS A 172 -11.41 19.29 -5.90
CA CYS A 172 -9.98 18.98 -5.80
C CYS A 172 -9.07 19.95 -6.58
N GLY A 173 -9.58 20.67 -7.57
CA GLY A 173 -8.76 21.59 -8.37
C GLY A 173 -7.61 20.87 -9.10
N PRO A 174 -6.40 21.47 -9.13
CA PRO A 174 -5.27 20.91 -9.88
C PRO A 174 -4.59 19.70 -9.20
N ARG A 175 -5.04 19.25 -8.03
CA ARG A 175 -4.47 18.11 -7.28
C ARG A 175 -2.96 18.25 -7.04
N ALA A 176 -2.48 19.46 -6.81
CA ALA A 176 -1.06 19.74 -6.74
C ALA A 176 -0.49 19.66 -5.31
N LEU A 177 -1.18 20.26 -4.35
CA LEU A 177 -0.78 20.28 -2.96
C LEU A 177 -1.97 20.61 -2.04
N ASN A 178 -1.80 20.48 -0.72
CA ASN A 178 -2.79 20.80 0.28
C ASN A 178 -3.18 22.29 0.25
N GLU A 179 -4.47 22.60 0.38
CA GLU A 179 -4.93 23.99 0.57
C GLU A 179 -4.52 24.48 1.96
N GLY A 180 -3.77 25.58 2.01
CA GLY A 180 -3.29 26.13 3.25
C GLY A 180 -2.12 27.12 3.09
N PRO A 181 -1.43 27.44 4.19
CA PRO A 181 -0.33 28.41 4.17
C PRO A 181 0.77 28.10 3.14
N VAL A 182 1.08 26.80 2.91
CA VAL A 182 2.10 26.39 1.94
C VAL A 182 1.64 26.66 0.51
N SER A 183 0.39 26.33 0.15
CA SER A 183 -0.15 26.62 -1.19
C SER A 183 -0.21 28.11 -1.47
N TYR A 184 -0.58 28.91 -0.49
CA TYR A 184 -0.57 30.37 -0.62
C TYR A 184 0.85 30.91 -0.79
N ARG A 185 1.83 30.43 -0.02
CA ARG A 185 3.25 30.82 -0.15
C ARG A 185 3.82 30.47 -1.52
N LEU A 186 3.48 29.30 -2.05
CA LEU A 186 3.96 28.83 -3.35
C LEU A 186 3.15 29.37 -4.53
N GLY A 187 2.04 30.07 -4.29
CA GLY A 187 1.19 30.61 -5.35
C GLY A 187 0.49 29.54 -6.20
N ILE A 188 0.25 28.37 -5.63
CA ILE A 188 -0.41 27.23 -6.27
C ILE A 188 -1.79 27.03 -5.62
N GLN A 189 -2.83 26.83 -6.42
CA GLN A 189 -4.13 26.46 -5.89
C GLN A 189 -4.03 25.11 -5.17
N GLY A 190 -4.41 25.08 -3.88
CA GLY A 190 -4.43 23.86 -3.09
C GLY A 190 -5.69 23.04 -3.29
N THR A 191 -5.62 21.77 -2.90
CA THR A 191 -6.74 20.83 -2.80
C THR A 191 -7.24 20.82 -1.36
N PRO A 192 -8.45 21.27 -1.08
CA PRO A 192 -8.98 21.26 0.28
C PRO A 192 -9.19 19.83 0.78
N ALA A 193 -8.97 19.58 2.08
CA ALA A 193 -9.30 18.30 2.71
C ALA A 193 -10.79 17.96 2.55
N LEU A 194 -11.65 18.96 2.48
CA LEU A 194 -13.08 18.83 2.22
C LEU A 194 -13.41 18.01 0.96
N ALA A 195 -12.55 18.03 -0.08
CA ALA A 195 -12.74 17.21 -1.28
C ALA A 195 -12.67 15.70 -0.97
N GLU A 196 -11.76 15.29 -0.09
CA GLU A 196 -11.65 13.92 0.41
C GLU A 196 -12.86 13.57 1.30
N GLU A 197 -13.19 14.43 2.26
CA GLU A 197 -14.20 14.18 3.28
C GLU A 197 -15.61 14.01 2.71
N ILE A 198 -16.03 14.89 1.81
CA ILE A 198 -17.36 14.83 1.17
C ILE A 198 -17.49 13.55 0.33
N CYS A 199 -16.47 13.21 -0.44
CA CYS A 199 -16.45 12.00 -1.24
C CYS A 199 -16.51 10.76 -0.34
N MET A 200 -15.72 10.73 0.71
CA MET A 200 -15.66 9.64 1.69
C MET A 200 -16.99 9.41 2.39
N ASP A 201 -17.61 10.47 2.96
CA ASP A 201 -18.90 10.35 3.65
C ASP A 201 -20.01 9.88 2.68
N ARG A 202 -20.03 10.37 1.44
CA ARG A 202 -20.93 9.89 0.40
C ARG A 202 -20.77 8.40 0.14
N ASP A 203 -19.55 7.95 -0.07
CA ASP A 203 -19.27 6.57 -0.46
C ASP A 203 -19.55 5.59 0.68
N ILE A 204 -19.20 5.97 1.93
CA ILE A 204 -19.53 5.17 3.12
C ILE A 204 -21.05 5.07 3.31
N ARG A 205 -21.82 6.17 3.10
CA ARG A 205 -23.28 6.14 3.16
C ARG A 205 -23.87 5.18 2.16
N LEU A 206 -23.35 5.17 0.93
CA LEU A 206 -23.80 4.24 -0.13
C LEU A 206 -23.47 2.79 0.24
N ALA A 207 -22.25 2.52 0.71
CA ALA A 207 -21.83 1.21 1.16
C ALA A 207 -22.69 0.72 2.34
N HIS A 208 -22.94 1.57 3.33
CA HIS A 208 -23.79 1.24 4.48
C HIS A 208 -25.24 0.94 4.04
N ALA A 209 -25.82 1.76 3.18
CA ALA A 209 -27.19 1.58 2.68
C ALA A 209 -27.38 0.32 1.84
N THR A 210 -26.36 -0.10 1.09
CA THR A 210 -26.36 -1.31 0.26
C THR A 210 -25.92 -2.56 1.01
N GLY A 211 -25.26 -2.39 2.16
CA GLY A 211 -24.63 -3.46 2.93
C GLY A 211 -23.33 -3.98 2.32
N ALA A 212 -22.75 -3.24 1.35
CA ALA A 212 -21.45 -3.53 0.74
C ALA A 212 -20.32 -3.29 1.74
N THR A 213 -19.17 -3.95 1.52
CA THR A 213 -17.94 -3.69 2.23
C THR A 213 -17.13 -2.64 1.45
N LEU A 214 -16.67 -1.59 2.13
CA LEU A 214 -15.89 -0.51 1.55
C LEU A 214 -14.55 -0.35 2.28
N HIS A 215 -13.49 -0.16 1.52
CA HIS A 215 -12.17 0.22 1.99
C HIS A 215 -11.83 1.61 1.47
N ILE A 216 -11.44 2.52 2.34
CA ILE A 216 -11.01 3.87 1.96
C ILE A 216 -9.51 3.86 1.77
N GLN A 217 -9.06 4.21 0.57
CA GLN A 217 -7.65 4.21 0.20
C GLN A 217 -6.94 5.45 0.75
N HIS A 218 -5.64 5.33 1.07
CA HIS A 218 -4.66 6.38 1.41
C HIS A 218 -5.26 7.62 2.11
N VAL A 219 -5.97 7.42 3.22
CA VAL A 219 -6.57 8.54 3.98
C VAL A 219 -5.50 9.55 4.36
N SER A 220 -5.76 10.82 4.08
CA SER A 220 -4.78 11.88 4.25
C SER A 220 -5.10 12.90 5.34
N SER A 221 -6.36 12.97 5.82
CA SER A 221 -6.83 14.02 6.72
C SER A 221 -7.35 13.49 8.06
N THR A 222 -7.30 14.34 9.09
CA THR A 222 -7.88 14.08 10.42
C THR A 222 -9.38 13.80 10.33
N ILE A 223 -10.12 14.60 9.59
CA ILE A 223 -11.57 14.43 9.45
C ILE A 223 -11.90 13.15 8.69
N GLY A 224 -11.11 12.79 7.69
CA GLY A 224 -11.24 11.50 7.00
C GLY A 224 -11.12 10.32 7.96
N MET A 225 -10.12 10.33 8.84
CA MET A 225 -9.93 9.34 9.89
C MET A 225 -11.13 9.29 10.87
N GLU A 226 -11.61 10.46 11.33
CA GLU A 226 -12.75 10.57 12.22
C GLU A 226 -14.04 10.08 11.56
N THR A 227 -14.24 10.34 10.27
CA THR A 227 -15.38 9.88 9.47
C THR A 227 -15.43 8.35 9.44
N ILE A 228 -14.32 7.68 9.15
CA ILE A 228 -14.26 6.19 9.18
C ILE A 228 -14.60 5.67 10.57
N ARG A 229 -13.99 6.25 11.62
CA ARG A 229 -14.22 5.88 13.02
C ARG A 229 -15.71 5.96 13.35
N TRP A 230 -16.34 7.09 13.08
CA TRP A 230 -17.75 7.32 13.39
C TRP A 230 -18.68 6.35 12.65
N TRP A 231 -18.50 6.17 11.33
CA TRP A 231 -19.33 5.26 10.55
C TRP A 231 -19.18 3.81 10.99
N ARG A 232 -17.95 3.39 11.30
CA ARG A 232 -17.68 2.02 11.76
C ARG A 232 -18.27 1.78 13.16
N ASP A 233 -17.94 2.65 14.11
CA ASP A 233 -18.19 2.40 15.53
C ASP A 233 -19.61 2.79 15.95
N GLU A 234 -20.16 3.90 15.44
CA GLU A 234 -21.47 4.40 15.81
C GLU A 234 -22.60 3.92 14.88
N ARG A 235 -22.28 3.62 13.63
CA ARG A 235 -23.29 3.22 12.64
C ARG A 235 -23.17 1.77 12.19
N GLY A 236 -22.11 1.07 12.57
CA GLY A 236 -21.87 -0.32 12.18
C GLY A 236 -21.65 -0.53 10.67
N ALA A 237 -21.14 0.49 9.98
CA ALA A 237 -20.81 0.37 8.58
C ALA A 237 -19.63 -0.62 8.38
N LYS A 238 -19.68 -1.41 7.32
CA LYS A 238 -18.61 -2.31 6.93
C LYS A 238 -17.53 -1.52 6.20
N VAL A 239 -16.89 -0.59 6.92
CA VAL A 239 -15.85 0.29 6.39
C VAL A 239 -14.53 0.05 7.09
N SER A 240 -13.44 0.13 6.33
CA SER A 240 -12.06 0.17 6.80
C SER A 240 -11.28 1.21 6.00
N GLY A 241 -10.10 1.59 6.46
CA GLY A 241 -9.22 2.49 5.74
C GLY A 241 -7.78 2.02 5.76
N GLU A 242 -6.99 2.58 4.87
CA GLU A 242 -5.54 2.46 4.86
C GLU A 242 -4.87 3.81 5.04
N VAL A 243 -3.62 3.76 5.45
CA VAL A 243 -2.75 4.92 5.51
C VAL A 243 -1.42 4.58 4.85
N SER A 244 -0.87 5.53 4.08
CA SER A 244 0.43 5.31 3.45
C SER A 244 1.58 5.82 4.33
N PRO A 245 2.79 5.25 4.19
CA PRO A 245 3.96 5.72 4.91
C PRO A 245 4.24 7.21 4.71
N HIS A 246 4.06 7.73 3.49
CA HIS A 246 4.31 9.13 3.21
C HIS A 246 3.28 10.08 3.89
N HIS A 247 2.01 9.70 4.02
CA HIS A 247 1.03 10.48 4.78
C HIS A 247 1.23 10.42 6.31
N LEU A 248 1.91 9.39 6.80
CA LEU A 248 2.31 9.33 8.23
C LEU A 248 3.53 10.21 8.54
N MET A 249 4.43 10.41 7.56
CA MET A 249 5.77 10.97 7.81
C MET A 249 5.93 12.40 7.33
N PHE A 250 5.33 12.74 6.18
CA PHE A 250 5.56 14.01 5.51
C PHE A 250 4.33 14.90 5.56
N ALA A 251 4.58 16.21 5.67
CA ALA A 251 3.57 17.25 5.58
C ALA A 251 3.84 18.17 4.38
N ASP A 252 2.89 19.04 4.06
CA ASP A 252 2.99 19.98 2.95
C ASP A 252 4.18 20.95 3.07
N GLU A 253 4.60 21.27 4.29
CA GLU A 253 5.78 22.09 4.56
C GLU A 253 7.11 21.44 4.14
N ASP A 254 7.18 20.09 4.04
CA ASP A 254 8.36 19.35 3.58
C ASP A 254 8.61 19.52 2.07
N ILE A 255 7.62 19.97 1.31
CA ILE A 255 7.73 20.23 -0.14
C ILE A 255 8.81 21.30 -0.43
N GLY A 256 9.08 22.19 0.53
CA GLY A 256 10.09 23.21 0.39
C GLY A 256 9.80 24.14 -0.78
N ASP A 257 10.75 24.25 -1.71
CA ASP A 257 10.65 25.07 -2.91
C ASP A 257 10.36 24.20 -4.15
N TYR A 258 9.11 23.67 -4.21
CA TYR A 258 8.60 22.91 -5.36
C TYR A 258 9.27 21.55 -5.62
N ASP A 259 9.70 20.83 -4.56
CA ASP A 259 10.27 19.49 -4.74
C ASP A 259 9.16 18.49 -5.15
N THR A 260 9.21 18.05 -6.39
CA THR A 260 8.22 17.14 -6.97
C THR A 260 8.25 15.73 -6.39
N HIS A 261 9.31 15.34 -5.68
CA HIS A 261 9.39 14.05 -4.98
C HIS A 261 8.40 13.95 -3.81
N TYR A 262 7.90 15.10 -3.31
CA TYR A 262 6.84 15.16 -2.30
C TYR A 262 5.45 15.34 -2.89
N LYS A 263 5.32 15.42 -4.23
CA LYS A 263 4.02 15.61 -4.87
C LYS A 263 3.27 14.29 -4.96
N MET A 264 2.15 14.21 -4.23
CA MET A 264 1.29 13.02 -4.10
C MET A 264 -0.20 13.39 -4.21
N ASN A 265 -1.06 12.41 -4.46
CA ASN A 265 -2.51 12.56 -4.44
C ASN A 265 -3.17 11.38 -3.71
N PRO A 266 -3.93 11.59 -2.61
CA PRO A 266 -4.19 12.89 -1.97
C PRO A 266 -2.93 13.62 -1.56
N PRO A 267 -2.94 14.98 -1.51
CA PRO A 267 -1.73 15.72 -1.17
C PRO A 267 -1.30 15.48 0.29
N LEU A 268 -0.01 15.60 0.54
CA LEU A 268 0.51 15.64 1.90
C LEU A 268 -0.16 16.80 2.64
N ARG A 269 -0.76 16.52 3.82
CA ARG A 269 -1.49 17.49 4.63
C ARG A 269 -0.59 18.14 5.68
N THR A 270 -1.14 18.53 6.81
CA THR A 270 -0.41 19.20 7.89
C THR A 270 0.27 18.21 8.85
N ARG A 271 1.14 18.71 9.74
CA ARG A 271 1.71 17.89 10.83
C ARG A 271 0.67 17.40 11.81
N GLU A 272 -0.39 18.19 12.02
CA GLU A 272 -1.52 17.81 12.85
C GLU A 272 -2.25 16.61 12.23
N ASP A 273 -2.42 16.60 10.91
CA ASP A 273 -2.98 15.44 10.20
C ASP A 273 -2.08 14.21 10.33
N ASN A 274 -0.76 14.34 10.14
CA ASN A 274 0.16 13.21 10.37
C ASN A 274 0.01 12.61 11.77
N ALA A 275 -0.07 13.45 12.82
CA ALA A 275 -0.25 12.99 14.20
C ALA A 275 -1.59 12.27 14.41
N ALA A 276 -2.67 12.79 13.84
CA ALA A 276 -3.99 12.17 13.91
C ALA A 276 -4.02 10.84 13.16
N LEU A 277 -3.43 10.76 11.96
CA LEU A 277 -3.33 9.53 11.19
C LEU A 277 -2.52 8.46 11.94
N LEU A 278 -1.39 8.85 12.56
CA LEU A 278 -0.60 7.95 13.40
C LEU A 278 -1.41 7.41 14.58
N GLN A 279 -2.18 8.26 15.24
CA GLN A 279 -3.06 7.83 16.32
C GLN A 279 -4.18 6.91 15.80
N GLY A 280 -4.77 7.21 14.64
CA GLY A 280 -5.76 6.38 13.98
C GLY A 280 -5.23 4.98 13.63
N LEU A 281 -3.95 4.86 13.25
CA LEU A 281 -3.29 3.58 13.00
C LEU A 281 -3.12 2.78 14.31
N LYS A 282 -2.67 3.41 15.39
CA LYS A 282 -2.53 2.81 16.71
C LYS A 282 -3.87 2.32 17.26
N ASP A 283 -4.92 3.13 17.14
CA ASP A 283 -6.29 2.83 17.60
C ASP A 283 -7.02 1.80 16.71
N GLY A 284 -6.44 1.46 15.56
CA GLY A 284 -7.02 0.50 14.61
C GLY A 284 -8.18 1.05 13.79
N VAL A 285 -8.25 2.37 13.60
CA VAL A 285 -9.13 2.99 12.60
C VAL A 285 -8.66 2.58 11.22
N PHE A 286 -7.35 2.71 10.96
CA PHE A 286 -6.75 2.15 9.76
C PHE A 286 -6.45 0.67 9.95
N ARG A 287 -7.02 -0.12 9.04
CA ARG A 287 -6.85 -1.56 9.05
C ARG A 287 -5.48 -1.97 8.56
N ILE A 288 -4.98 -1.29 7.54
CA ILE A 288 -3.72 -1.62 6.86
C ILE A 288 -2.83 -0.41 6.66
N ILE A 289 -1.53 -0.69 6.49
CA ILE A 289 -0.56 0.17 5.86
C ILE A 289 -0.41 -0.31 4.43
N ALA A 290 -0.42 0.60 3.46
CA ALA A 290 -0.15 0.33 2.06
C ALA A 290 0.70 1.46 1.47
N THR A 291 1.62 1.15 0.54
CA THR A 291 2.59 2.14 0.09
C THR A 291 2.03 3.17 -0.86
N ASP A 292 0.97 2.82 -1.59
CA ASP A 292 0.55 3.59 -2.75
C ASP A 292 1.75 3.89 -3.67
N HIS A 293 2.56 2.85 -3.90
CA HIS A 293 3.75 2.93 -4.73
C HIS A 293 3.40 3.38 -6.14
N ALA A 294 3.79 4.60 -6.49
CA ALA A 294 3.39 5.26 -7.73
C ALA A 294 4.60 5.78 -8.52
N PRO A 295 5.22 4.92 -9.35
CA PRO A 295 6.44 5.25 -10.09
C PRO A 295 6.18 6.19 -11.26
N HIS A 296 7.11 7.15 -11.43
CA HIS A 296 7.19 8.09 -12.54
C HIS A 296 8.65 8.30 -12.95
N THR A 297 8.87 8.53 -14.24
CA THR A 297 10.23 8.74 -14.77
C THR A 297 10.85 10.03 -14.23
N ASP A 298 12.20 10.08 -14.19
CA ASP A 298 12.93 11.29 -13.81
C ASP A 298 12.53 12.49 -14.68
N PHE A 299 12.27 12.26 -15.97
CA PHE A 299 11.82 13.31 -16.89
C PHE A 299 10.45 13.89 -16.48
N GLU A 300 9.49 13.04 -16.12
CA GLU A 300 8.17 13.49 -15.66
C GLU A 300 8.27 14.26 -14.34
N LYS A 301 9.10 13.79 -13.42
CA LYS A 301 9.29 14.46 -12.12
C LYS A 301 10.17 15.72 -12.21
N SER A 302 10.92 15.93 -13.30
CA SER A 302 11.69 17.16 -13.55
C SER A 302 10.87 18.32 -14.13
N GLN A 303 9.58 18.10 -14.42
CA GLN A 303 8.69 19.14 -14.88
C GLN A 303 8.39 20.17 -13.76
N ALA A 304 7.81 21.31 -14.13
CA ALA A 304 7.33 22.27 -13.14
C ALA A 304 6.37 21.57 -12.15
N PHE A 305 6.36 22.02 -10.91
CA PHE A 305 5.63 21.32 -9.83
C PHE A 305 4.16 21.06 -10.17
N VAL A 306 3.47 21.98 -10.83
CA VAL A 306 2.06 21.82 -11.23
C VAL A 306 1.91 20.76 -12.32
N ASP A 307 2.86 20.69 -13.26
CA ASP A 307 2.81 19.79 -14.42
C ASP A 307 3.37 18.39 -14.10
N ALA A 308 4.23 18.26 -13.09
CA ALA A 308 4.76 16.98 -12.67
C ALA A 308 3.63 16.07 -12.18
N PRO A 309 3.65 14.76 -12.52
CA PRO A 309 2.62 13.82 -12.06
C PRO A 309 2.72 13.59 -10.54
N ASN A 310 1.58 13.29 -9.93
CA ASN A 310 1.48 12.84 -8.54
C ASN A 310 2.00 11.41 -8.40
N GLY A 311 2.78 11.14 -7.37
CA GLY A 311 3.26 9.80 -7.06
C GLY A 311 4.59 9.80 -6.33
N ILE A 312 4.71 8.86 -5.38
CA ILE A 312 5.91 8.56 -4.60
C ILE A 312 6.17 7.06 -4.71
N THR A 313 7.43 6.66 -5.00
CA THR A 313 7.81 5.24 -4.91
C THR A 313 8.03 4.85 -3.44
N GLY A 314 7.40 3.78 -3.00
CA GLY A 314 7.39 3.35 -1.60
C GLY A 314 7.92 1.94 -1.33
N LEU A 315 7.87 1.02 -2.30
CA LEU A 315 8.16 -0.40 -2.04
C LEU A 315 9.55 -0.64 -1.47
N ASP A 316 10.59 -0.03 -2.05
CA ASP A 316 11.97 -0.18 -1.56
C ASP A 316 12.20 0.44 -0.17
N THR A 317 11.38 1.43 0.23
CA THR A 317 11.69 2.32 1.35
C THR A 317 10.78 2.17 2.56
N ALA A 318 9.56 1.64 2.38
CA ALA A 318 8.49 1.72 3.38
C ALA A 318 8.86 1.09 4.73
N LEU A 319 9.31 -0.15 4.75
CA LEU A 319 9.60 -0.85 6.01
C LEU A 319 10.73 -0.19 6.79
N VAL A 320 11.81 0.19 6.10
CA VAL A 320 12.96 0.87 6.73
C VAL A 320 12.56 2.25 7.24
N SER A 321 11.80 3.01 6.47
CA SER A 321 11.36 4.34 6.89
C SER A 321 10.36 4.30 8.07
N LEU A 322 9.45 3.33 8.09
CA LEU A 322 8.56 3.09 9.23
C LEU A 322 9.35 2.71 10.49
N HIS A 323 10.39 1.87 10.34
CA HIS A 323 11.27 1.51 11.44
C HIS A 323 12.03 2.73 11.97
N ASP A 324 12.75 3.44 11.10
CA ASP A 324 13.56 4.60 11.47
C ASP A 324 12.72 5.69 12.15
N ARG A 325 11.55 5.99 11.58
CA ARG A 325 10.71 7.09 12.05
C ARG A 325 9.90 6.77 13.31
N PHE A 326 9.38 5.54 13.45
CA PHE A 326 8.37 5.25 14.45
C PHE A 326 8.77 4.18 15.46
N ILE A 327 9.51 3.14 15.05
CA ILE A 327 9.94 2.10 15.99
C ILE A 327 11.15 2.58 16.79
N VAL A 328 12.14 3.19 16.14
CA VAL A 328 13.32 3.77 16.81
C VAL A 328 12.93 4.86 17.81
N THR A 329 11.90 5.64 17.50
CA THR A 329 11.39 6.70 18.41
C THR A 329 10.41 6.19 19.47
N GLY A 330 10.00 4.91 19.41
CA GLY A 330 9.10 4.29 20.38
C GLY A 330 7.62 4.65 20.19
N GLU A 331 7.23 5.16 19.03
CA GLU A 331 5.84 5.48 18.74
C GLU A 331 4.95 4.23 18.68
N PHE A 332 5.47 3.14 18.12
CA PHE A 332 4.84 1.81 18.13
C PHE A 332 5.89 0.70 17.99
N GLY A 333 5.48 -0.56 18.17
CA GLY A 333 6.34 -1.74 18.09
C GLY A 333 6.19 -2.52 16.78
N TRP A 334 6.98 -3.57 16.64
CA TRP A 334 6.95 -4.50 15.51
C TRP A 334 5.61 -5.23 15.37
N ASP A 335 4.92 -5.45 16.47
CA ASP A 335 3.58 -6.05 16.53
C ASP A 335 2.59 -5.28 15.65
N LEU A 336 2.62 -3.95 15.69
CA LEU A 336 1.77 -3.11 14.85
C LEU A 336 2.13 -3.25 13.37
N ILE A 337 3.42 -3.24 13.02
CA ILE A 337 3.88 -3.45 11.64
C ILE A 337 3.42 -4.81 11.11
N VAL A 338 3.70 -5.90 11.83
CA VAL A 338 3.29 -7.24 11.41
C VAL A 338 1.78 -7.34 11.27
N LYS A 339 1.02 -6.74 12.18
CA LYS A 339 -0.43 -6.72 12.11
C LYS A 339 -0.95 -5.93 10.92
N ARG A 340 -0.47 -4.67 10.73
CA ARG A 340 -1.05 -3.72 9.76
C ARG A 340 -0.45 -3.79 8.36
N TYR A 341 0.78 -4.31 8.23
CA TYR A 341 1.46 -4.37 6.95
C TYR A 341 1.73 -5.80 6.45
N SER A 342 1.36 -6.81 7.24
CA SER A 342 1.45 -8.22 6.83
C SER A 342 0.12 -8.96 6.98
N ALA A 343 -0.41 -9.06 8.20
CA ALA A 343 -1.55 -9.92 8.50
C ALA A 343 -2.88 -9.35 7.97
N GLU A 344 -3.20 -8.09 8.30
CA GLU A 344 -4.50 -7.50 7.94
C GLU A 344 -4.69 -7.28 6.43
N PRO A 345 -3.67 -6.87 5.63
CA PRO A 345 -3.88 -6.81 4.18
C PRO A 345 -4.10 -8.20 3.56
N ARG A 346 -3.44 -9.25 4.06
CA ARG A 346 -3.73 -10.63 3.63
C ARG A 346 -5.17 -11.05 3.98
N ARG A 347 -5.63 -10.78 5.21
CA ARG A 347 -7.02 -11.04 5.62
C ARG A 347 -8.03 -10.29 4.76
N MET A 348 -7.74 -9.03 4.41
CA MET A 348 -8.58 -8.23 3.52
C MET A 348 -8.70 -8.88 2.15
N MET A 349 -7.60 -9.40 1.61
CA MET A 349 -7.56 -10.13 0.35
C MET A 349 -7.94 -11.62 0.47
N ARG A 350 -8.38 -12.06 1.66
CA ARG A 350 -8.78 -13.46 1.96
C ARG A 350 -7.68 -14.48 1.69
N LEU A 351 -6.46 -14.07 1.92
CA LEU A 351 -5.29 -14.94 1.84
C LEU A 351 -4.97 -15.53 3.21
N GLU A 352 -4.24 -16.63 3.21
CA GLU A 352 -3.64 -17.14 4.44
C GLU A 352 -2.67 -16.10 5.01
N VAL A 353 -2.73 -15.92 6.34
CA VAL A 353 -1.82 -15.01 7.05
C VAL A 353 -0.47 -15.68 7.19
N ALA A 354 0.59 -14.98 6.82
CA ALA A 354 1.95 -15.43 7.04
C ALA A 354 2.27 -15.41 8.55
N GLU A 355 2.84 -16.49 9.06
CA GLU A 355 3.16 -16.67 10.46
C GLU A 355 4.51 -17.38 10.59
N VAL A 356 5.37 -16.92 11.51
CA VAL A 356 6.60 -17.63 11.86
C VAL A 356 6.27 -18.63 12.96
N SER A 357 5.64 -19.74 12.58
CA SER A 357 5.21 -20.81 13.49
C SER A 357 5.33 -22.19 12.84
N GLU A 358 5.45 -23.22 13.68
CA GLU A 358 5.60 -24.60 13.23
C GLU A 358 4.44 -25.06 12.34
N GLY A 359 4.78 -25.75 11.25
CA GLY A 359 3.84 -26.29 10.26
C GLY A 359 3.40 -25.28 9.19
N LYS A 360 3.77 -24.01 9.29
CA LYS A 360 3.37 -22.99 8.32
C LYS A 360 4.31 -22.94 7.12
N PRO A 361 3.80 -22.61 5.94
CA PRO A 361 4.63 -22.26 4.78
C PRO A 361 5.58 -21.11 5.11
N VAL A 362 6.78 -21.15 4.57
CA VAL A 362 7.76 -20.09 4.77
C VAL A 362 7.35 -18.85 3.96
N ASP A 363 7.11 -17.78 4.66
CA ASP A 363 6.93 -16.42 4.15
C ASP A 363 7.47 -15.49 5.23
N LEU A 364 8.78 -15.21 5.18
CA LEU A 364 9.46 -14.45 6.21
C LEU A 364 10.55 -13.55 5.68
N ILE A 365 10.89 -12.56 6.49
CA ILE A 365 12.02 -11.66 6.28
C ILE A 365 12.92 -11.64 7.51
N VAL A 366 14.20 -11.34 7.26
CA VAL A 366 15.18 -11.01 8.30
C VAL A 366 15.50 -9.53 8.18
N PHE A 367 15.27 -8.80 9.25
CA PHE A 367 15.48 -7.36 9.33
C PHE A 367 16.54 -7.03 10.37
N ASP A 368 17.56 -6.25 10.00
CA ASP A 368 18.57 -5.75 10.92
C ASP A 368 18.17 -4.34 11.38
N PRO A 369 17.78 -4.15 12.66
CA PRO A 369 17.30 -2.86 13.15
C PRO A 369 18.42 -1.84 13.39
N ASP A 370 19.68 -2.28 13.45
CA ASP A 370 20.82 -1.42 13.78
C ASP A 370 21.67 -1.02 12.56
N LYS A 371 21.56 -1.77 11.48
CA LYS A 371 22.26 -1.45 10.22
C LYS A 371 21.62 -0.25 9.53
N GLU A 372 22.43 0.56 8.85
CA GLU A 372 21.96 1.70 8.06
C GLU A 372 21.77 1.31 6.59
N THR A 373 20.73 1.84 5.98
CA THR A 373 20.44 1.70 4.53
C THR A 373 20.47 3.08 3.88
N THR A 374 21.27 3.25 2.83
CA THR A 374 21.27 4.45 1.98
C THR A 374 20.51 4.16 0.69
N PHE A 375 19.46 4.90 0.43
CA PHE A 375 18.59 4.72 -0.73
C PHE A 375 19.16 5.40 -1.97
N THR A 376 20.21 4.84 -2.56
CA THR A 376 20.73 5.31 -3.86
C THR A 376 19.93 4.69 -5.01
N LYS A 377 20.08 5.22 -6.24
CA LYS A 377 19.46 4.62 -7.44
C LYS A 377 19.93 3.19 -7.68
N GLU A 378 21.16 2.87 -7.31
CA GLU A 378 21.73 1.53 -7.45
C GLU A 378 21.17 0.54 -6.41
N PHE A 379 20.82 1.03 -5.21
CA PHE A 379 20.20 0.24 -4.17
C PHE A 379 18.75 -0.09 -4.50
N MET A 380 17.99 0.90 -4.98
CA MET A 380 16.58 0.75 -5.32
C MET A 380 16.40 -0.19 -6.52
N ARG A 381 15.34 -0.97 -6.50
CA ARG A 381 14.98 -1.93 -7.57
C ARG A 381 13.81 -1.46 -8.40
N SER A 382 13.00 -0.52 -7.90
CA SER A 382 12.04 0.18 -8.74
C SER A 382 12.75 0.80 -9.94
N ARG A 383 12.14 0.74 -11.10
CA ARG A 383 12.63 1.41 -12.31
C ARG A 383 12.65 2.93 -12.16
N SER A 384 11.82 3.45 -11.27
CA SER A 384 11.70 4.87 -10.95
C SER A 384 12.23 5.17 -9.56
N SER A 385 12.76 6.38 -9.35
CA SER A 385 13.37 6.81 -8.09
C SER A 385 12.72 8.05 -7.49
N ASN A 386 11.42 8.27 -7.79
CA ASN A 386 10.67 9.43 -7.34
C ASN A 386 10.21 9.28 -5.88
N THR A 387 11.15 9.40 -4.95
CA THR A 387 10.92 9.31 -3.51
C THR A 387 11.66 10.40 -2.74
N PRO A 388 11.07 10.97 -1.66
CA PRO A 388 11.76 11.88 -0.76
C PRO A 388 13.00 11.26 -0.07
N PHE A 389 13.10 9.93 -0.07
CA PHE A 389 14.21 9.22 0.56
C PHE A 389 15.44 9.04 -0.34
N LEU A 390 15.38 9.44 -1.61
CA LEU A 390 16.52 9.31 -2.53
C LEU A 390 17.77 9.97 -1.96
N ASN A 391 18.87 9.21 -1.91
CA ASN A 391 20.17 9.59 -1.29
C ASN A 391 20.09 9.88 0.22
N LYS A 392 19.04 9.45 0.91
CA LYS A 392 18.97 9.50 2.38
C LYS A 392 19.45 8.19 2.98
N THR A 393 20.07 8.29 4.15
CA THR A 393 20.43 7.14 4.97
C THR A 393 19.48 7.04 6.14
N LEU A 394 18.86 5.89 6.32
CA LEU A 394 17.92 5.59 7.40
C LEU A 394 18.41 4.36 8.17
N LYS A 395 18.01 4.28 9.44
CA LYS A 395 18.30 3.13 10.31
C LYS A 395 17.38 1.96 9.99
N GLY A 396 17.96 0.79 9.82
CA GLY A 396 17.28 -0.46 9.47
C GLY A 396 17.69 -0.99 8.09
N SER A 397 17.66 -2.32 7.93
CA SER A 397 17.95 -3.00 6.66
C SER A 397 17.18 -4.31 6.55
N VAL A 398 16.59 -4.56 5.38
CA VAL A 398 16.07 -5.90 5.02
C VAL A 398 17.25 -6.72 4.56
N GLU A 399 17.63 -7.72 5.31
CA GLU A 399 18.81 -8.56 5.05
C GLU A 399 18.49 -9.80 4.25
N MET A 400 17.28 -10.35 4.45
CA MET A 400 16.87 -11.58 3.77
C MET A 400 15.36 -11.58 3.56
N VAL A 401 14.94 -12.17 2.44
CA VAL A 401 13.54 -12.48 2.13
C VAL A 401 13.47 -13.94 1.70
N VAL A 402 12.61 -14.73 2.34
CA VAL A 402 12.42 -16.15 2.04
C VAL A 402 10.95 -16.44 1.80
N LEU A 403 10.64 -17.06 0.67
CA LEU A 403 9.30 -17.47 0.32
C LEU A 403 9.32 -18.93 -0.17
N GLY A 404 8.59 -19.82 0.52
CA GLY A 404 8.69 -21.24 0.26
C GLY A 404 10.11 -21.76 0.54
N ASP A 405 10.72 -22.40 -0.43
CA ASP A 405 12.08 -22.94 -0.39
C ASP A 405 13.12 -22.01 -1.07
N GLU A 406 12.70 -20.85 -1.54
CA GLU A 406 13.55 -19.89 -2.24
C GLU A 406 13.97 -18.71 -1.35
N ILE A 407 15.27 -18.41 -1.34
CA ILE A 407 15.80 -17.16 -0.80
C ILE A 407 15.74 -16.12 -1.93
N LEU A 408 14.78 -15.20 -1.83
CA LEU A 408 14.55 -14.15 -2.84
C LEU A 408 15.56 -13.02 -2.75
N LEU A 409 16.01 -12.71 -1.52
CA LEU A 409 17.01 -11.70 -1.22
C LEU A 409 17.94 -12.21 -0.11
N GLU A 410 19.24 -11.95 -0.23
CA GLU A 410 20.25 -12.14 0.81
C GLU A 410 21.35 -11.07 0.68
N ARG A 411 21.68 -10.35 1.80
CA ARG A 411 22.68 -9.27 1.89
C ARG A 411 23.74 -9.51 2.93
#